data_a406d1f9b670c7432cfcd55c82763a0e
#
_entry.id   a406d1f9b670c7432cfcd55c82763a0e
#
_cell.length_a   1.000
_cell.length_b   1.000
_cell.length_c   1.000
_cell.angle_alpha   90.00
_cell.angle_beta   90.00
_cell.angle_gamma   90.00
#
_symmetry.space_group_name_H-M   'P 1'
#
loop_
_entity.id
_entity.type
_entity.pdbx_description
1 polymer ?
#
loop_
_entity_poly.entity_id
_entity_poly.type
_entity_poly.pdbx_seq_one_letter_code
_entity_poly.pdbx_strand_id
1 'polypeptide(L)'
;VSQAAASPRLADGTPPGSEGIGRKGRLRAALLITVAVLVVELIGGWISGSLALWADAAHLFTDVAALTLAYAGVALSERAPTRRHTFGLARAEVLAAFVNAQLLLVASAGILFEAWRRFREPQSIQTSLMLWVAAVGLAANVAAVSLLHAGRRGSLSLRAAYLEVMTDALGSVAVIVGAVVMSRTRWFGLDALLSAAIALLILPRSIQILREAAHILLEGTPDDIDIAQLRARILDVPGVETIHDLHCWTLTSGLHSASVHIRAAASTPRSRVLAGVQLVLRDSAGVDHATIQVEQGEEVVCHVTPGHA
;
A
#
# COMPACT_ATOMS: atom_id res chain seq x y z
N VAL A 1 -42.76 9.08 -19.86
CA VAL A 1 -43.05 7.97 -18.96
C VAL A 1 -41.71 7.66 -18.25
N SER A 2 -41.58 8.15 -17.01
CA SER A 2 -40.41 8.01 -16.15
C SER A 2 -40.41 6.60 -15.51
N GLN A 3 -39.44 5.77 -15.85
CA GLN A 3 -39.14 4.59 -15.08
C GLN A 3 -38.05 4.93 -14.07
N ALA A 4 -38.44 5.05 -12.80
CA ALA A 4 -37.52 5.11 -11.67
C ALA A 4 -36.78 3.76 -11.54
N ALA A 5 -35.46 3.79 -11.66
CA ALA A 5 -34.61 2.65 -11.42
C ALA A 5 -34.69 2.25 -9.94
N ALA A 6 -35.21 1.06 -9.67
CA ALA A 6 -35.24 0.48 -8.33
C ALA A 6 -33.84 0.09 -7.91
N SER A 7 -33.35 0.65 -6.81
CA SER A 7 -32.12 0.25 -6.16
C SER A 7 -32.20 -1.21 -5.69
N PRO A 8 -31.16 -2.06 -5.87
CA PRO A 8 -31.17 -3.43 -5.40
C PRO A 8 -31.20 -3.48 -3.86
N ARG A 9 -32.24 -4.07 -3.29
CA ARG A 9 -32.31 -4.39 -1.87
C ARG A 9 -31.44 -5.61 -1.60
N LEU A 10 -30.54 -5.50 -0.64
CA LEU A 10 -29.84 -6.67 -0.10
C LEU A 10 -30.85 -7.57 0.64
N ALA A 11 -30.64 -8.89 0.57
CA ALA A 11 -31.59 -9.91 1.00
C ALA A 11 -31.88 -9.97 2.51
N ASP A 12 -31.27 -9.12 3.32
CA ASP A 12 -31.39 -9.06 4.79
C ASP A 12 -32.14 -7.86 5.35
N GLY A 13 -32.67 -7.01 4.49
CA GLY A 13 -33.56 -5.89 4.91
C GLY A 13 -32.86 -4.72 5.61
N THR A 14 -31.52 -4.71 5.72
CA THR A 14 -30.75 -3.62 6.34
C THR A 14 -30.52 -2.48 5.33
N PRO A 15 -30.75 -1.21 5.70
CA PRO A 15 -30.53 -0.07 4.81
C PRO A 15 -29.02 0.07 4.52
N PRO A 16 -28.63 0.40 3.27
CA PRO A 16 -27.22 0.54 2.85
C PRO A 16 -26.56 1.80 3.44
N GLY A 17 -26.46 1.90 4.74
CA GLY A 17 -25.85 3.02 5.45
C GLY A 17 -25.46 2.71 6.88
N SER A 18 -26.07 1.69 7.49
CA SER A 18 -25.82 1.35 8.89
C SER A 18 -24.52 0.55 9.11
N GLU A 19 -24.11 -0.27 8.14
CA GLU A 19 -22.84 -1.02 8.22
C GLU A 19 -21.60 -0.12 8.01
N GLY A 20 -21.71 0.97 7.23
CA GLY A 20 -20.60 1.86 6.93
C GLY A 20 -20.07 2.63 8.14
N ILE A 21 -20.94 3.06 9.06
CA ILE A 21 -20.54 3.80 10.26
C ILE A 21 -19.85 2.87 11.27
N GLY A 22 -20.35 1.65 11.45
CA GLY A 22 -19.73 0.66 12.33
C GLY A 22 -18.33 0.23 11.87
N ARG A 23 -18.14 0.03 10.56
CA ARG A 23 -16.86 -0.36 9.97
C ARG A 23 -15.78 0.73 10.08
N LYS A 24 -16.13 1.96 9.68
CA LYS A 24 -15.24 3.13 9.82
C LYS A 24 -14.87 3.39 11.29
N GLY A 25 -15.81 3.25 12.20
CA GLY A 25 -15.57 3.40 13.64
C GLY A 25 -14.58 2.37 14.17
N ARG A 26 -14.70 1.10 13.78
CA ARG A 26 -13.79 0.03 14.20
C ARG A 26 -12.37 0.23 13.67
N LEU A 27 -12.21 0.63 12.40
CA LEU A 27 -10.89 0.95 11.82
C LEU A 27 -10.23 2.15 12.52
N ARG A 28 -10.98 3.21 12.81
CA ARG A 28 -10.48 4.37 13.57
C ARG A 28 -10.05 3.99 14.98
N ALA A 29 -10.85 3.17 15.69
CA ALA A 29 -10.50 2.72 17.01
C ALA A 29 -9.24 1.85 17.00
N ALA A 30 -9.12 0.91 16.06
CA ALA A 30 -7.90 0.11 15.88
C ALA A 30 -6.69 1.00 15.63
N LEU A 31 -6.77 1.96 14.70
CA LEU A 31 -5.69 2.91 14.42
C LEU A 31 -5.28 3.71 15.65
N LEU A 32 -6.24 4.22 16.44
CA LEU A 32 -5.94 4.96 17.66
C LEU A 32 -5.24 4.09 18.71
N ILE A 33 -5.65 2.82 18.83
CA ILE A 33 -4.99 1.84 19.70
C ILE A 33 -3.56 1.60 19.22
N THR A 34 -3.33 1.36 17.92
CA THR A 34 -1.98 1.14 17.35
C THR A 34 -1.09 2.36 17.58
N VAL A 35 -1.60 3.59 17.38
CA VAL A 35 -0.84 4.83 17.66
C VAL A 35 -0.49 4.94 19.14
N ALA A 36 -1.41 4.60 20.04
CA ALA A 36 -1.14 4.63 21.47
C ALA A 36 -0.08 3.59 21.88
N VAL A 37 -0.13 2.38 21.32
CA VAL A 37 0.89 1.33 21.53
C VAL A 37 2.24 1.79 21.02
N LEU A 38 2.31 2.35 19.80
CA LEU A 38 3.53 2.91 19.22
C LEU A 38 4.20 3.92 20.17
N VAL A 39 3.43 4.86 20.73
CA VAL A 39 3.96 5.86 21.66
C VAL A 39 4.48 5.21 22.94
N VAL A 40 3.74 4.25 23.48
CA VAL A 40 4.12 3.52 24.72
C VAL A 40 5.41 2.72 24.47
N GLU A 41 5.55 2.06 23.33
CA GLU A 41 6.74 1.28 22.99
C GLU A 41 7.96 2.15 22.71
N LEU A 42 7.81 3.29 22.01
CA LEU A 42 8.89 4.25 21.81
C LEU A 42 9.44 4.77 23.17
N ILE A 43 8.54 5.20 24.05
CA ILE A 43 8.93 5.71 25.37
C ILE A 43 9.50 4.57 26.23
N GLY A 44 8.83 3.41 26.22
CA GLY A 44 9.26 2.23 26.98
C GLY A 44 10.60 1.68 26.52
N GLY A 45 10.82 1.62 25.20
CA GLY A 45 12.08 1.21 24.59
C GLY A 45 13.23 2.15 24.97
N TRP A 46 12.98 3.46 24.97
CA TRP A 46 13.97 4.44 25.41
C TRP A 46 14.33 4.24 26.90
N ILE A 47 13.34 4.23 27.78
CA ILE A 47 13.59 4.18 29.23
C ILE A 47 14.15 2.82 29.65
N SER A 48 13.66 1.71 29.07
CA SER A 48 14.14 0.35 29.40
C SER A 48 15.50 0.03 28.80
N GLY A 49 15.90 0.74 27.74
CA GLY A 49 17.08 0.43 26.91
C GLY A 49 16.90 -0.80 26.03
N SER A 50 15.65 -1.31 25.84
CA SER A 50 15.37 -2.46 24.97
C SER A 50 15.37 -2.08 23.50
N LEU A 51 16.22 -2.74 22.71
CA LEU A 51 16.25 -2.59 21.27
C LEU A 51 15.09 -3.35 20.61
N ALA A 52 14.58 -4.43 21.25
CA ALA A 52 13.42 -5.16 20.75
C ALA A 52 12.15 -4.32 20.75
N LEU A 53 11.92 -3.49 21.79
CA LEU A 53 10.81 -2.52 21.80
C LEU A 53 10.98 -1.43 20.72
N TRP A 54 12.20 -0.99 20.43
CA TRP A 54 12.47 -0.06 19.34
C TRP A 54 12.19 -0.67 17.96
N ALA A 55 12.54 -1.96 17.79
CA ALA A 55 12.27 -2.67 16.54
C ALA A 55 10.77 -2.88 16.31
N ASP A 56 10.03 -3.22 17.37
CA ASP A 56 8.57 -3.36 17.35
C ASP A 56 7.88 -2.01 17.06
N ALA A 57 8.31 -0.94 17.74
CA ALA A 57 7.83 0.41 17.47
C ALA A 57 8.12 0.87 16.01
N ALA A 58 9.24 0.49 15.41
CA ALA A 58 9.55 0.78 14.01
C ALA A 58 8.59 0.05 13.07
N HIS A 59 8.17 -1.18 13.40
CA HIS A 59 7.14 -1.91 12.67
C HIS A 59 5.79 -1.21 12.76
N LEU A 60 5.30 -0.93 13.97
CA LEU A 60 4.04 -0.21 14.19
C LEU A 60 4.02 1.17 13.51
N PHE A 61 5.14 1.88 13.50
CA PHE A 61 5.26 3.16 12.79
C PHE A 61 4.94 3.01 11.29
N THR A 62 5.39 1.91 10.67
CA THR A 62 5.08 1.60 9.27
C THR A 62 3.60 1.48 9.03
N ASP A 63 2.93 0.76 9.92
CA ASP A 63 1.51 0.44 9.74
C ASP A 63 0.65 1.69 9.93
N VAL A 64 0.99 2.52 10.93
CA VAL A 64 0.38 3.84 11.13
C VAL A 64 0.64 4.75 9.93
N ALA A 65 1.87 4.77 9.40
CA ALA A 65 2.22 5.58 8.25
C ALA A 65 1.47 5.11 7.00
N ALA A 66 1.41 3.80 6.73
CA ALA A 66 0.68 3.24 5.59
C ALA A 66 -0.82 3.61 5.63
N LEU A 67 -1.46 3.45 6.79
CA LEU A 67 -2.87 3.82 6.97
C LEU A 67 -3.10 5.34 6.83
N THR A 68 -2.19 6.16 7.37
CA THR A 68 -2.26 7.63 7.27
C THR A 68 -2.08 8.08 5.82
N LEU A 69 -1.15 7.46 5.09
CA LEU A 69 -0.90 7.75 3.69
C LEU A 69 -2.07 7.34 2.79
N ALA A 70 -2.65 6.15 3.02
CA ALA A 70 -3.85 5.72 2.32
C ALA A 70 -5.02 6.69 2.54
N TYR A 71 -5.22 7.16 3.77
CA TYR A 71 -6.23 8.17 4.09
C TYR A 71 -5.92 9.52 3.42
N ALA A 72 -4.67 9.98 3.49
CA ALA A 72 -4.23 11.22 2.85
C ALA A 72 -4.33 11.14 1.33
N GLY A 73 -4.00 10.00 0.72
CA GLY A 73 -4.14 9.75 -0.72
C GLY A 73 -5.59 9.91 -1.18
N VAL A 74 -6.53 9.28 -0.48
CA VAL A 74 -7.96 9.44 -0.76
C VAL A 74 -8.40 10.90 -0.59
N ALA A 75 -8.00 11.57 0.50
CA ALA A 75 -8.35 12.96 0.75
C ALA A 75 -7.73 13.95 -0.27
N LEU A 76 -6.55 13.63 -0.81
CA LEU A 76 -5.86 14.42 -1.83
C LEU A 76 -6.41 14.16 -3.23
N SER A 77 -6.82 12.92 -3.54
CA SER A 77 -7.44 12.57 -4.83
C SER A 77 -8.83 13.21 -5.01
N GLU A 78 -9.53 13.53 -3.91
CA GLU A 78 -10.79 14.27 -3.92
C GLU A 78 -10.59 15.77 -4.21
N ARG A 79 -9.35 16.29 -4.16
CA ARG A 79 -9.08 17.70 -4.48
C ARG A 79 -9.08 17.93 -5.98
N ALA A 80 -9.81 18.96 -6.42
CA ALA A 80 -9.83 19.35 -7.82
C ALA A 80 -8.42 19.63 -8.37
N PRO A 81 -8.14 19.21 -9.62
CA PRO A 81 -6.90 19.57 -10.31
C PRO A 81 -6.66 21.07 -10.30
N THR A 82 -5.40 21.49 -10.21
CA THR A 82 -5.00 22.88 -10.22
C THR A 82 -4.29 23.22 -11.54
N ARG A 83 -4.12 24.51 -11.86
CA ARG A 83 -3.35 24.92 -13.05
C ARG A 83 -1.88 24.41 -13.05
N ARG A 84 -1.30 24.13 -11.87
CA ARG A 84 0.08 23.62 -11.74
C ARG A 84 0.12 22.09 -11.68
N HIS A 85 -0.94 21.44 -11.22
CA HIS A 85 -1.05 20.00 -11.07
C HIS A 85 -2.34 19.56 -11.77
N THR A 86 -2.25 19.33 -13.08
CA THR A 86 -3.42 19.02 -13.93
C THR A 86 -4.02 17.65 -13.64
N PHE A 87 -3.20 16.68 -13.17
CA PHE A 87 -3.66 15.40 -12.62
C PHE A 87 -3.93 15.44 -11.10
N GLY A 88 -3.95 16.65 -10.50
CA GLY A 88 -4.04 16.81 -9.05
C GLY A 88 -2.74 16.37 -8.36
N LEU A 89 -2.88 15.88 -7.12
CA LEU A 89 -1.77 15.34 -6.31
C LEU A 89 -1.81 13.81 -6.25
N ALA A 90 -2.26 13.15 -7.31
CA ALA A 90 -2.44 11.70 -7.33
C ALA A 90 -1.16 10.94 -6.92
N ARG A 91 0.01 11.36 -7.39
CA ARG A 91 1.30 10.71 -7.05
C ARG A 91 1.86 11.04 -5.66
N ALA A 92 1.22 11.96 -4.91
CA ALA A 92 1.69 12.29 -3.55
C ALA A 92 1.62 11.09 -2.60
N GLU A 93 0.60 10.22 -2.75
CA GLU A 93 0.48 8.97 -2.01
C GLU A 93 1.66 8.03 -2.29
N VAL A 94 2.00 7.83 -3.56
CA VAL A 94 3.10 6.96 -3.99
C VAL A 94 4.45 7.50 -3.51
N LEU A 95 4.67 8.82 -3.64
CA LEU A 95 5.89 9.46 -3.15
C LEU A 95 6.05 9.32 -1.63
N ALA A 96 4.97 9.47 -0.89
CA ALA A 96 4.99 9.31 0.55
C ALA A 96 5.25 7.85 0.95
N ALA A 97 4.66 6.86 0.26
CA ALA A 97 4.97 5.44 0.47
C ALA A 97 6.44 5.13 0.16
N PHE A 98 7.00 5.72 -0.91
CA PHE A 98 8.42 5.59 -1.28
C PHE A 98 9.34 6.11 -0.18
N VAL A 99 9.09 7.33 0.34
CA VAL A 99 9.88 7.94 1.42
C VAL A 99 9.74 7.12 2.71
N ASN A 100 8.53 6.68 3.05
CA ASN A 100 8.31 5.84 4.23
C ASN A 100 9.08 4.52 4.16
N ALA A 101 9.06 3.83 3.02
CA ALA A 101 9.82 2.60 2.82
C ALA A 101 11.34 2.81 2.97
N GLN A 102 11.88 3.94 2.48
CA GLN A 102 13.29 4.29 2.68
C GLN A 102 13.63 4.51 4.16
N LEU A 103 12.79 5.27 4.89
CA LEU A 103 13.00 5.49 6.32
C LEU A 103 13.04 4.19 7.11
N LEU A 104 12.18 3.23 6.75
CA LEU A 104 12.17 1.90 7.36
C LEU A 104 13.41 1.08 7.05
N LEU A 105 13.89 1.11 5.81
CA LEU A 105 15.13 0.43 5.45
C LEU A 105 16.31 0.98 6.26
N VAL A 106 16.39 2.31 6.41
CA VAL A 106 17.41 2.97 7.22
C VAL A 106 17.26 2.60 8.70
N ALA A 107 16.04 2.63 9.24
CA ALA A 107 15.77 2.23 10.63
C ALA A 107 16.13 0.76 10.87
N SER A 108 15.69 -0.15 9.98
CA SER A 108 16.00 -1.58 10.08
C SER A 108 17.51 -1.85 10.01
N ALA A 109 18.23 -1.18 9.10
CA ALA A 109 19.69 -1.28 9.03
C ALA A 109 20.36 -0.76 10.31
N GLY A 110 19.88 0.35 10.88
CA GLY A 110 20.34 0.89 12.16
C GLY A 110 20.10 -0.08 13.32
N ILE A 111 18.91 -0.70 13.39
CA ILE A 111 18.58 -1.71 14.40
C ILE A 111 19.48 -2.95 14.25
N LEU A 112 19.72 -3.44 13.04
CA LEU A 112 20.62 -4.59 12.80
C LEU A 112 22.05 -4.27 13.20
N PHE A 113 22.56 -3.07 12.89
CA PHE A 113 23.88 -2.63 13.30
C PHE A 113 24.00 -2.55 14.83
N GLU A 114 23.01 -1.94 15.50
CA GLU A 114 22.98 -1.84 16.95
C GLU A 114 22.79 -3.20 17.62
N ALA A 115 21.98 -4.10 17.05
CA ALA A 115 21.82 -5.47 17.52
C ALA A 115 23.16 -6.24 17.45
N TRP A 116 23.90 -6.11 16.35
CA TRP A 116 25.24 -6.67 16.22
C TRP A 116 26.20 -6.14 17.28
N ARG A 117 26.19 -4.83 17.55
CA ARG A 117 27.03 -4.21 18.58
C ARG A 117 26.68 -4.73 19.98
N ARG A 118 25.39 -4.76 20.33
CA ARG A 118 24.89 -5.24 21.63
C ARG A 118 25.05 -6.74 21.83
N PHE A 119 25.07 -7.51 20.76
CA PHE A 119 25.36 -8.93 20.85
C PHE A 119 26.81 -9.18 21.25
N ARG A 120 27.75 -8.34 20.78
CA ARG A 120 29.18 -8.41 21.17
C ARG A 120 29.44 -7.82 22.56
N GLU A 121 28.74 -6.71 22.86
CA GLU A 121 28.89 -5.98 24.13
C GLU A 121 27.49 -5.80 24.76
N PRO A 122 26.98 -6.84 25.45
CA PRO A 122 25.62 -6.79 25.99
C PRO A 122 25.45 -5.66 27.01
N GLN A 123 24.43 -4.83 26.79
CA GLN A 123 24.04 -3.76 27.71
C GLN A 123 22.97 -4.26 28.66
N SER A 124 22.97 -3.73 29.89
CA SER A 124 21.93 -4.04 30.86
C SER A 124 20.60 -3.39 30.46
N ILE A 125 19.53 -4.16 30.49
CA ILE A 125 18.17 -3.75 30.11
C ILE A 125 17.29 -3.83 31.36
N GLN A 126 16.40 -2.86 31.50
CA GLN A 126 15.35 -2.90 32.56
C GLN A 126 14.24 -3.87 32.14
N THR A 127 14.48 -5.17 32.33
CA THR A 127 13.58 -6.25 31.89
C THR A 127 12.17 -6.16 32.49
N SER A 128 12.04 -5.62 33.70
CA SER A 128 10.73 -5.40 34.33
C SER A 128 9.92 -4.34 33.59
N LEU A 129 10.53 -3.22 33.21
CA LEU A 129 9.85 -2.18 32.45
C LEU A 129 9.51 -2.68 31.01
N MET A 130 10.45 -3.34 30.36
CA MET A 130 10.24 -4.00 29.06
C MET A 130 9.03 -4.94 29.11
N LEU A 131 8.94 -5.77 30.15
CA LEU A 131 7.82 -6.69 30.37
C LEU A 131 6.48 -5.95 30.50
N TRP A 132 6.42 -4.88 31.31
CA TRP A 132 5.20 -4.10 31.48
C TRP A 132 4.77 -3.41 30.17
N VAL A 133 5.70 -2.82 29.45
CA VAL A 133 5.41 -2.17 28.16
C VAL A 133 4.87 -3.18 27.16
N ALA A 134 5.54 -4.33 26.99
CA ALA A 134 5.08 -5.38 26.10
C ALA A 134 3.73 -6.00 26.52
N ALA A 135 3.47 -6.11 27.83
CA ALA A 135 2.17 -6.58 28.35
C ALA A 135 1.03 -5.59 28.03
N VAL A 136 1.29 -4.28 28.13
CA VAL A 136 0.34 -3.23 27.74
C VAL A 136 0.10 -3.28 26.23
N GLY A 137 1.15 -3.43 25.42
CA GLY A 137 1.05 -3.59 23.96
C GLY A 137 0.21 -4.82 23.60
N LEU A 138 0.50 -5.98 24.19
CA LEU A 138 -0.29 -7.20 23.99
C LEU A 138 -1.77 -7.02 24.38
N ALA A 139 -2.06 -6.41 25.52
CA ALA A 139 -3.43 -6.17 25.95
C ALA A 139 -4.19 -5.27 24.99
N ALA A 140 -3.54 -4.22 24.49
CA ALA A 140 -4.09 -3.32 23.49
C ALA A 140 -4.33 -4.03 22.15
N ASN A 141 -3.38 -4.85 21.68
CA ASN A 141 -3.53 -5.64 20.46
C ASN A 141 -4.65 -6.68 20.57
N VAL A 142 -4.79 -7.36 21.73
CA VAL A 142 -5.92 -8.28 21.98
C VAL A 142 -7.27 -7.52 21.98
N ALA A 143 -7.34 -6.31 22.54
CA ALA A 143 -8.53 -5.48 22.46
C ALA A 143 -8.87 -5.09 21.02
N ALA A 144 -7.87 -4.69 20.22
CA ALA A 144 -8.05 -4.35 18.80
C ALA A 144 -8.47 -5.57 17.96
N VAL A 145 -7.85 -6.74 18.17
CA VAL A 145 -8.26 -8.03 17.55
C VAL A 145 -9.72 -8.34 17.87
N SER A 146 -10.13 -8.20 19.13
CA SER A 146 -11.51 -8.45 19.57
C SER A 146 -12.50 -7.51 18.87
N LEU A 147 -12.15 -6.23 18.75
CA LEU A 147 -12.94 -5.22 18.07
C LEU A 147 -13.12 -5.50 16.57
N LEU A 148 -12.05 -5.96 15.92
CA LEU A 148 -12.02 -6.24 14.46
C LEU A 148 -12.65 -7.60 14.12
N HIS A 149 -12.64 -8.56 15.07
CA HIS A 149 -13.10 -9.94 14.85
C HIS A 149 -14.50 -10.02 14.28
N ALA A 150 -15.44 -9.25 14.82
CA ALA A 150 -16.86 -9.33 14.45
C ALA A 150 -17.14 -8.85 13.00
N GLY A 151 -16.25 -8.01 12.42
CA GLY A 151 -16.43 -7.46 11.06
C GLY A 151 -15.58 -8.12 9.98
N ARG A 152 -14.66 -9.03 10.33
CA ARG A 152 -13.65 -9.58 9.39
C ARG A 152 -14.21 -10.41 8.24
N ARG A 153 -15.41 -11.00 8.40
CA ARG A 153 -16.03 -11.86 7.36
C ARG A 153 -16.68 -11.05 6.24
N GLY A 154 -17.06 -9.80 6.49
CA GLY A 154 -17.78 -8.94 5.54
C GLY A 154 -16.92 -7.89 4.82
N SER A 155 -15.60 -7.77 5.14
CA SER A 155 -14.77 -6.72 4.57
C SER A 155 -13.30 -7.13 4.49
N LEU A 156 -12.71 -7.00 3.30
CA LEU A 156 -11.29 -7.26 3.07
C LEU A 156 -10.39 -6.34 3.92
N SER A 157 -10.75 -5.07 4.04
CA SER A 157 -9.99 -4.09 4.85
C SER A 157 -9.98 -4.47 6.34
N LEU A 158 -11.13 -4.91 6.89
CA LEU A 158 -11.21 -5.38 8.28
C LEU A 158 -10.45 -6.70 8.49
N ARG A 159 -10.43 -7.57 7.48
CA ARG A 159 -9.66 -8.81 7.52
C ARG A 159 -8.16 -8.53 7.49
N ALA A 160 -7.71 -7.61 6.65
CA ALA A 160 -6.31 -7.20 6.58
C ALA A 160 -5.86 -6.58 7.92
N ALA A 161 -6.60 -5.61 8.46
CA ALA A 161 -6.32 -5.00 9.77
C ALA A 161 -6.34 -6.03 10.92
N TYR A 162 -7.25 -7.02 10.89
CA TYR A 162 -7.28 -8.10 11.86
C TYR A 162 -6.01 -8.95 11.83
N LEU A 163 -5.53 -9.32 10.64
CA LEU A 163 -4.31 -10.12 10.49
C LEU A 163 -3.07 -9.33 10.91
N GLU A 164 -3.01 -8.04 10.62
CA GLU A 164 -1.94 -7.13 11.03
C GLU A 164 -1.83 -7.09 12.56
N VAL A 165 -2.89 -6.69 13.25
CA VAL A 165 -2.91 -6.63 14.72
C VAL A 165 -2.67 -8.00 15.38
N MET A 166 -3.04 -9.10 14.72
CA MET A 166 -2.73 -10.45 15.18
C MET A 166 -1.21 -10.72 15.14
N THR A 167 -0.54 -10.25 14.09
CA THR A 167 0.93 -10.35 13.95
C THR A 167 1.63 -9.52 15.03
N ASP A 168 1.13 -8.29 15.29
CA ASP A 168 1.67 -7.43 16.35
C ASP A 168 1.51 -8.07 17.75
N ALA A 169 0.36 -8.72 17.99
CA ALA A 169 0.14 -9.47 19.23
C ALA A 169 1.16 -10.61 19.40
N LEU A 170 1.51 -11.32 18.31
CA LEU A 170 2.55 -12.36 18.34
C LEU A 170 3.95 -11.75 18.59
N GLY A 171 4.26 -10.59 18.02
CA GLY A 171 5.47 -9.82 18.30
C GLY A 171 5.58 -9.48 19.78
N SER A 172 4.51 -8.89 20.35
CA SER A 172 4.45 -8.56 21.77
C SER A 172 4.65 -9.78 22.68
N VAL A 173 4.07 -10.94 22.30
CA VAL A 173 4.32 -12.21 23.02
C VAL A 173 5.80 -12.60 22.98
N ALA A 174 6.45 -12.49 21.83
CA ALA A 174 7.87 -12.80 21.69
C ALA A 174 8.74 -11.87 22.57
N VAL A 175 8.43 -10.59 22.63
CA VAL A 175 9.10 -9.60 23.50
C VAL A 175 8.88 -9.95 24.99
N ILE A 176 7.66 -10.33 25.40
CA ILE A 176 7.36 -10.78 26.75
C ILE A 176 8.18 -12.01 27.13
N VAL A 177 8.19 -13.03 26.28
CA VAL A 177 8.97 -14.25 26.51
C VAL A 177 10.46 -13.90 26.63
N GLY A 178 10.97 -13.05 25.75
CA GLY A 178 12.34 -12.56 25.82
C GLY A 178 12.65 -11.84 27.14
N ALA A 179 11.79 -10.94 27.59
CA ALA A 179 11.94 -10.22 28.85
C ALA A 179 11.97 -11.18 30.06
N VAL A 180 11.07 -12.19 30.09
CA VAL A 180 11.04 -13.21 31.13
C VAL A 180 12.33 -14.05 31.13
N VAL A 181 12.80 -14.51 29.96
CA VAL A 181 14.03 -15.28 29.84
C VAL A 181 15.23 -14.44 30.31
N MET A 182 15.34 -13.18 29.84
CA MET A 182 16.42 -12.28 30.26
C MET A 182 16.39 -11.98 31.76
N SER A 183 15.21 -11.85 32.38
CA SER A 183 15.08 -11.63 33.82
C SER A 183 15.61 -12.81 34.65
N ARG A 184 15.49 -14.05 34.11
CA ARG A 184 15.93 -15.28 34.78
C ARG A 184 17.38 -15.64 34.50
N THR A 185 17.82 -15.48 33.26
CA THR A 185 19.13 -15.90 32.79
C THR A 185 20.21 -14.83 32.88
N ARG A 186 19.77 -13.54 32.97
CA ARG A 186 20.66 -12.36 32.85
C ARG A 186 21.39 -12.28 31.50
N TRP A 187 20.92 -13.03 30.49
CA TRP A 187 21.51 -13.01 29.17
C TRP A 187 20.84 -11.94 28.30
N PHE A 188 21.36 -10.72 28.37
CA PHE A 188 20.81 -9.55 27.64
C PHE A 188 21.08 -9.58 26.12
N GLY A 189 21.96 -10.48 25.63
CA GLY A 189 22.12 -10.72 24.19
C GLY A 189 20.85 -11.20 23.48
N LEU A 190 19.86 -11.71 24.23
CA LEU A 190 18.56 -12.11 23.68
C LEU A 190 17.77 -10.94 23.13
N ASP A 191 17.86 -9.74 23.72
CA ASP A 191 17.24 -8.51 23.18
C ASP A 191 17.78 -8.17 21.79
N ALA A 192 19.11 -8.29 21.61
CA ALA A 192 19.73 -8.07 20.32
C ALA A 192 19.28 -9.09 19.26
N LEU A 193 19.11 -10.37 19.66
CA LEU A 193 18.60 -11.41 18.73
C LEU A 193 17.14 -11.17 18.35
N LEU A 194 16.28 -10.80 19.31
CA LEU A 194 14.88 -10.48 19.05
C LEU A 194 14.77 -9.25 18.14
N SER A 195 15.55 -8.21 18.43
CA SER A 195 15.58 -6.99 17.61
C SER A 195 16.02 -7.28 16.16
N ALA A 196 17.07 -8.10 16.01
CA ALA A 196 17.53 -8.51 14.69
C ALA A 196 16.47 -9.33 13.95
N ALA A 197 15.77 -10.24 14.63
CA ALA A 197 14.70 -11.03 14.04
C ALA A 197 13.54 -10.13 13.55
N ILE A 198 13.09 -9.19 14.38
CA ILE A 198 12.04 -8.23 14.01
C ILE A 198 12.48 -7.38 12.81
N ALA A 199 13.69 -6.80 12.85
CA ALA A 199 14.22 -6.01 11.76
C ALA A 199 14.33 -6.80 10.44
N LEU A 200 14.74 -8.07 10.50
CA LEU A 200 14.80 -8.95 9.33
C LEU A 200 13.42 -9.30 8.76
N LEU A 201 12.38 -9.36 9.59
CA LEU A 201 11.00 -9.56 9.13
C LEU A 201 10.45 -8.31 8.41
N ILE A 202 10.85 -7.10 8.83
CA ILE A 202 10.42 -5.83 8.23
C ILE A 202 11.08 -5.61 6.86
N LEU A 203 12.34 -6.00 6.68
CA LEU A 203 13.13 -5.70 5.48
C LEU A 203 12.48 -6.12 4.16
N PRO A 204 12.00 -7.38 3.99
CA PRO A 204 11.42 -7.81 2.71
C PRO A 204 10.20 -6.98 2.31
N ARG A 205 9.31 -6.67 3.27
CA ARG A 205 8.12 -5.84 3.04
C ARG A 205 8.50 -4.42 2.64
N SER A 206 9.48 -3.82 3.33
CA SER A 206 9.97 -2.48 3.02
C SER A 206 10.60 -2.40 1.63
N ILE A 207 11.39 -3.42 1.23
CA ILE A 207 11.98 -3.52 -0.11
C ILE A 207 10.88 -3.67 -1.17
N GLN A 208 9.85 -4.47 -0.90
CA GLN A 208 8.73 -4.64 -1.81
C GLN A 208 8.01 -3.31 -2.04
N ILE A 209 7.58 -2.62 -0.97
CA ILE A 209 6.91 -1.31 -1.06
C ILE A 209 7.79 -0.29 -1.80
N LEU A 210 9.11 -0.28 -1.52
CA LEU A 210 10.05 0.61 -2.20
C LEU A 210 10.10 0.34 -3.71
N ARG A 211 10.15 -0.94 -4.11
CA ARG A 211 10.18 -1.33 -5.53
C ARG A 211 8.89 -0.99 -6.24
N GLU A 212 7.74 -1.28 -5.65
CA GLU A 212 6.41 -0.96 -6.18
C GLU A 212 6.24 0.56 -6.35
N ALA A 213 6.56 1.34 -5.31
CA ALA A 213 6.49 2.80 -5.38
C ALA A 213 7.48 3.38 -6.42
N ALA A 214 8.70 2.86 -6.50
CA ALA A 214 9.68 3.26 -7.51
C ALA A 214 9.20 2.93 -8.93
N HIS A 215 8.61 1.74 -9.14
CA HIS A 215 8.05 1.32 -10.41
C HIS A 215 6.94 2.28 -10.90
N ILE A 216 6.02 2.67 -10.00
CA ILE A 216 4.96 3.64 -10.30
C ILE A 216 5.54 5.04 -10.59
N LEU A 217 6.53 5.48 -9.81
CA LEU A 217 7.17 6.81 -10.02
C LEU A 217 7.95 6.87 -11.34
N LEU A 218 8.53 5.75 -11.78
CA LEU A 218 9.23 5.60 -13.05
C LEU A 218 8.29 5.30 -14.23
N GLU A 219 6.97 5.43 -14.04
CA GLU A 219 5.97 5.21 -15.09
C GLU A 219 5.98 3.77 -15.64
N GLY A 220 6.34 2.80 -14.79
CA GLY A 220 6.32 1.39 -15.15
C GLY A 220 4.92 0.90 -15.50
N THR A 221 4.86 -0.10 -16.36
CA THR A 221 3.61 -0.76 -16.73
C THR A 221 2.99 -1.43 -15.48
N PRO A 222 1.69 -1.24 -15.22
CA PRO A 222 1.01 -1.91 -14.12
C PRO A 222 1.17 -3.44 -14.20
N ASP A 223 1.46 -4.10 -13.07
CA ASP A 223 1.73 -5.55 -13.02
C ASP A 223 0.54 -6.42 -13.46
N ASP A 224 -0.68 -5.88 -13.39
CA ASP A 224 -1.93 -6.52 -13.79
C ASP A 224 -2.25 -6.34 -15.27
N ILE A 225 -1.43 -5.58 -16.03
CA ILE A 225 -1.62 -5.31 -17.47
C ILE A 225 -0.54 -6.00 -18.30
N ASP A 226 -0.96 -6.98 -19.10
CA ASP A 226 -0.10 -7.56 -20.15
C ASP A 226 -0.17 -6.68 -21.40
N ILE A 227 0.90 -5.92 -21.65
CA ILE A 227 1.02 -5.01 -22.80
C ILE A 227 0.92 -5.77 -24.13
N ALA A 228 1.45 -6.99 -24.21
CA ALA A 228 1.38 -7.78 -25.45
C ALA A 228 -0.06 -8.21 -25.76
N GLN A 229 -0.79 -8.63 -24.72
CA GLN A 229 -2.20 -8.97 -24.85
C GLN A 229 -3.06 -7.73 -25.15
N LEU A 230 -2.78 -6.61 -24.48
CA LEU A 230 -3.48 -5.35 -24.71
C LEU A 230 -3.28 -4.89 -26.18
N ARG A 231 -2.04 -4.93 -26.69
CA ARG A 231 -1.70 -4.63 -28.08
C ARG A 231 -2.47 -5.51 -29.05
N ALA A 232 -2.53 -6.82 -28.80
CA ALA A 232 -3.28 -7.75 -29.66
C ALA A 232 -4.77 -7.38 -29.69
N ARG A 233 -5.40 -7.10 -28.55
CA ARG A 233 -6.80 -6.70 -28.49
C ARG A 233 -7.10 -5.36 -29.19
N ILE A 234 -6.18 -4.41 -29.15
CA ILE A 234 -6.32 -3.15 -29.89
C ILE A 234 -6.21 -3.39 -31.39
N LEU A 235 -5.31 -4.30 -31.84
CA LEU A 235 -5.19 -4.68 -33.24
C LEU A 235 -6.44 -5.38 -33.80
N ASP A 236 -7.20 -6.08 -32.95
CA ASP A 236 -8.47 -6.72 -33.31
C ASP A 236 -9.62 -5.71 -33.51
N VAL A 237 -9.43 -4.43 -33.16
CA VAL A 237 -10.46 -3.38 -33.38
C VAL A 237 -10.63 -3.12 -34.88
N PRO A 238 -11.86 -3.22 -35.42
CA PRO A 238 -12.09 -3.01 -36.84
C PRO A 238 -11.61 -1.65 -37.33
N GLY A 239 -10.72 -1.68 -38.33
CA GLY A 239 -10.13 -0.49 -38.94
C GLY A 239 -8.78 -0.07 -38.36
N VAL A 240 -8.23 -0.77 -37.36
CA VAL A 240 -6.86 -0.62 -36.90
C VAL A 240 -5.93 -1.43 -37.82
N GLU A 241 -4.90 -0.80 -38.40
CA GLU A 241 -3.91 -1.44 -39.23
C GLU A 241 -2.61 -1.74 -38.48
N THR A 242 -2.11 -0.74 -37.74
CA THR A 242 -0.90 -0.87 -36.93
C THR A 242 -0.99 -0.04 -35.65
N ILE A 243 -0.20 -0.42 -34.66
CA ILE A 243 -0.06 0.30 -33.38
C ILE A 243 1.42 0.58 -33.17
N HIS A 244 1.74 1.78 -32.75
CA HIS A 244 3.04 2.18 -32.25
C HIS A 244 2.90 3.07 -31.03
N ASP A 245 3.98 3.23 -30.27
CA ASP A 245 4.05 4.12 -29.09
C ASP A 245 2.96 3.85 -28.05
N LEU A 246 2.72 2.55 -27.75
CA LEU A 246 1.77 2.14 -26.71
C LEU A 246 2.44 2.17 -25.34
N HIS A 247 1.99 3.10 -24.50
CA HIS A 247 2.42 3.25 -23.11
C HIS A 247 1.23 3.10 -22.18
N CYS A 248 1.45 2.43 -21.04
CA CYS A 248 0.46 2.32 -19.97
C CYS A 248 1.19 2.43 -18.63
N TRP A 249 0.69 3.28 -17.74
CA TRP A 249 1.32 3.53 -16.45
C TRP A 249 0.28 3.78 -15.36
N THR A 250 0.69 3.61 -14.11
CA THR A 250 -0.12 3.93 -12.94
C THR A 250 0.12 5.38 -12.49
N LEU A 251 -0.94 6.12 -12.23
CA LEU A 251 -0.87 7.46 -11.60
C LEU A 251 -0.92 7.35 -10.08
N THR A 252 -1.85 6.57 -9.55
CA THR A 252 -2.02 6.22 -8.14
C THR A 252 -2.79 4.90 -8.04
N SER A 253 -2.97 4.36 -6.84
CA SER A 253 -3.66 3.09 -6.59
C SER A 253 -5.02 3.03 -7.30
N GLY A 254 -5.15 2.10 -8.26
CA GLY A 254 -6.37 1.88 -9.03
C GLY A 254 -6.68 2.92 -10.12
N LEU A 255 -5.76 3.84 -10.43
CA LEU A 255 -5.90 4.81 -11.51
C LEU A 255 -4.77 4.61 -12.54
N HIS A 256 -5.09 3.99 -13.66
CA HIS A 256 -4.19 3.79 -14.77
C HIS A 256 -4.42 4.82 -15.88
N SER A 257 -3.36 5.14 -16.61
CA SER A 257 -3.39 6.02 -17.78
C SER A 257 -2.68 5.35 -18.94
N ALA A 258 -3.06 5.68 -20.16
CA ALA A 258 -2.40 5.17 -21.36
C ALA A 258 -2.26 6.23 -22.44
N SER A 259 -1.23 6.07 -23.27
CA SER A 259 -1.12 6.74 -24.55
C SER A 259 -0.87 5.71 -25.65
N VAL A 260 -1.46 5.92 -26.82
CA VAL A 260 -1.28 5.01 -27.96
C VAL A 260 -1.44 5.75 -29.28
N HIS A 261 -0.59 5.45 -30.23
CA HIS A 261 -0.69 5.88 -31.61
C HIS A 261 -1.17 4.72 -32.48
N ILE A 262 -2.18 4.97 -33.31
CA ILE A 262 -2.87 3.98 -34.10
C ILE A 262 -2.94 4.45 -35.54
N ARG A 263 -2.43 3.64 -36.48
CA ARG A 263 -2.71 3.81 -37.90
C ARG A 263 -4.01 3.10 -38.21
N ALA A 264 -4.97 3.85 -38.75
CA ALA A 264 -6.29 3.37 -39.10
C ALA A 264 -6.49 3.35 -40.62
N ALA A 265 -7.23 2.37 -41.13
CA ALA A 265 -7.62 2.27 -42.53
C ALA A 265 -8.38 3.52 -42.98
N ALA A 266 -8.05 4.06 -44.16
CA ALA A 266 -8.70 5.26 -44.68
C ALA A 266 -10.21 5.08 -44.92
N SER A 267 -10.69 3.85 -45.07
CA SER A 267 -12.10 3.50 -45.25
C SER A 267 -12.91 3.49 -43.94
N THR A 268 -12.25 3.53 -42.78
CA THR A 268 -12.93 3.46 -41.48
C THR A 268 -12.98 4.84 -40.81
N PRO A 269 -14.13 5.32 -40.36
CA PRO A 269 -14.22 6.59 -39.66
C PRO A 269 -13.36 6.61 -38.40
N ARG A 270 -12.53 7.65 -38.23
CA ARG A 270 -11.64 7.84 -37.04
C ARG A 270 -12.40 7.70 -35.71
N SER A 271 -13.62 8.23 -35.65
CA SER A 271 -14.47 8.15 -34.46
C SER A 271 -14.84 6.73 -34.06
N ARG A 272 -15.00 5.82 -35.03
CA ARG A 272 -15.30 4.41 -34.77
C ARG A 272 -14.08 3.69 -34.21
N VAL A 273 -12.89 3.94 -34.79
CA VAL A 273 -11.63 3.38 -34.29
C VAL A 273 -11.36 3.88 -32.87
N LEU A 274 -11.47 5.19 -32.67
CA LEU A 274 -11.29 5.82 -31.34
C LEU A 274 -12.20 5.18 -30.29
N ALA A 275 -13.50 5.05 -30.57
CA ALA A 275 -14.47 4.47 -29.64
C ALA A 275 -14.16 2.98 -29.33
N GLY A 276 -13.76 2.20 -30.37
CA GLY A 276 -13.38 0.80 -30.20
C GLY A 276 -12.16 0.64 -29.31
N VAL A 277 -11.12 1.45 -29.53
CA VAL A 277 -9.89 1.41 -28.74
C VAL A 277 -10.11 1.89 -27.32
N GLN A 278 -10.91 2.95 -27.10
CA GLN A 278 -11.30 3.38 -25.76
C GLN A 278 -11.99 2.26 -24.97
N LEU A 279 -12.89 1.51 -25.64
CA LEU A 279 -13.57 0.39 -25.02
C LEU A 279 -12.58 -0.72 -24.60
N VAL A 280 -11.64 -1.08 -25.49
CA VAL A 280 -10.60 -2.08 -25.20
C VAL A 280 -9.72 -1.65 -24.03
N LEU A 281 -9.24 -0.40 -24.00
CA LEU A 281 -8.41 0.13 -22.92
C LEU A 281 -9.16 0.10 -21.59
N ARG A 282 -10.42 0.47 -21.59
CA ARG A 282 -11.27 0.45 -20.39
C ARG A 282 -11.55 -0.96 -19.89
N ASP A 283 -12.04 -1.84 -20.77
CA ASP A 283 -12.52 -3.18 -20.39
C ASP A 283 -11.37 -4.16 -20.14
N SER A 284 -10.21 -3.98 -20.80
CA SER A 284 -9.09 -4.90 -20.71
C SER A 284 -8.00 -4.45 -19.74
N ALA A 285 -7.88 -3.15 -19.51
CA ALA A 285 -6.79 -2.58 -18.72
C ALA A 285 -7.27 -1.61 -17.62
N GLY A 286 -8.58 -1.43 -17.44
CA GLY A 286 -9.12 -0.50 -16.45
C GLY A 286 -8.66 0.95 -16.64
N VAL A 287 -8.28 1.33 -17.88
CA VAL A 287 -7.78 2.67 -18.20
C VAL A 287 -8.94 3.58 -18.54
N ASP A 288 -9.29 4.46 -17.62
CA ASP A 288 -10.33 5.50 -17.86
C ASP A 288 -9.76 6.78 -18.49
N HIS A 289 -8.45 7.02 -18.34
CA HIS A 289 -7.78 8.22 -18.87
C HIS A 289 -6.75 7.83 -19.94
N ALA A 290 -7.16 7.91 -21.21
CA ALA A 290 -6.29 7.56 -22.34
C ALA A 290 -6.18 8.70 -23.36
N THR A 291 -4.97 8.88 -23.89
CA THR A 291 -4.70 9.71 -25.06
C THR A 291 -4.50 8.80 -26.27
N ILE A 292 -5.38 8.89 -27.26
CA ILE A 292 -5.35 8.06 -28.45
C ILE A 292 -5.18 8.96 -29.66
N GLN A 293 -4.05 8.81 -30.35
CA GLN A 293 -3.81 9.46 -31.64
C GLN A 293 -4.19 8.50 -32.77
N VAL A 294 -5.11 8.92 -33.63
CA VAL A 294 -5.54 8.14 -34.78
C VAL A 294 -5.00 8.77 -36.07
N GLU A 295 -4.11 8.07 -36.75
CA GLU A 295 -3.43 8.49 -37.97
C GLU A 295 -4.11 7.83 -39.17
N GLN A 296 -4.28 8.55 -40.29
CA GLN A 296 -4.83 8.04 -41.54
C GLN A 296 -4.10 8.65 -42.73
N GLY A 297 -3.79 7.82 -43.73
CA GLY A 297 -3.12 8.28 -44.96
C GLY A 297 -1.64 8.64 -44.72
N GLU A 298 -1.14 9.62 -45.47
CA GLU A 298 0.24 10.13 -45.37
C GLU A 298 0.41 11.20 -44.29
N GLU A 299 -0.50 11.28 -43.35
CA GLU A 299 -0.41 12.25 -42.22
C GLU A 299 0.81 11.95 -41.35
N VAL A 300 1.43 13.01 -40.90
CA VAL A 300 2.67 13.10 -40.16
C VAL A 300 2.98 11.85 -39.33
N VAL A 301 3.96 11.11 -39.77
CA VAL A 301 4.56 10.02 -38.99
C VAL A 301 5.15 10.65 -37.72
N CYS A 302 4.67 10.24 -36.58
CA CYS A 302 5.31 10.60 -35.33
C CYS A 302 6.79 10.18 -35.42
N HIS A 303 7.71 11.10 -35.11
CA HIS A 303 9.12 10.73 -35.04
C HIS A 303 9.32 9.78 -33.85
N VAL A 304 9.18 8.47 -34.12
CA VAL A 304 9.44 7.44 -33.12
C VAL A 304 10.91 7.52 -32.76
N THR A 305 11.21 7.88 -31.53
CA THR A 305 12.58 7.80 -31.01
C THR A 305 13.03 6.33 -31.09
N PRO A 306 14.23 6.00 -31.62
CA PRO A 306 14.70 4.62 -31.70
C PRO A 306 14.63 3.97 -30.29
N GLY A 307 13.87 2.89 -30.15
CA GLY A 307 13.63 2.18 -28.89
C GLY A 307 12.19 2.23 -28.37
N HIS A 308 11.28 2.99 -28.98
CA HIS A 308 9.85 3.08 -28.61
C HIS A 308 8.92 2.39 -29.65
N ALA A 309 9.39 1.32 -30.29
CA ALA A 309 8.60 0.55 -31.26
C ALA A 309 7.78 -0.56 -30.60
#